data_901a196c5861b8fb37b6edbe1e66214c
#
_entry.id   901a196c5861b8fb37b6edbe1e66214c
#
_cell.length_a   1.000
_cell.length_b   1.000
_cell.length_c   1.000
_cell.angle_alpha   90.00
_cell.angle_beta   90.00
_cell.angle_gamma   90.00
#
_symmetry.space_group_name_H-M   'P 1'
#
loop_
_entity.id
_entity.type
_entity.pdbx_description
1 polymer ?
#
loop_
_entity_poly.entity_id
_entity_poly.type
_entity_poly.pdbx_seq_one_letter_code
_entity_poly.pdbx_strand_id
1 'polypeptide(L)'
;DNSDSDSSSGGEAFTGEYSEGLPIYKEIKGRGPFSDEIAQYAVGAAVKYKLLPSVILSQYGYESAFGTSASARNDLNYFGITWFDGCLFPKGTARGIGGIEGGWYMKFPNSKAAFSYYGFMVATQSNFNACVGNKSPGASLLILGRGGYAAAGITEDSPYYTGCMSIITSNKLTEYDEFAIKHWGEGGNNNGTITGEWTNPFPGSSLDKSSFSGGQLFGTNPGGEFRPNGFHDGLDFGSVDHPGSEIHAVHGGKVVYVGNPGISGLGACVIVINYDGLNMVYQEFANSTGNSRVKVGDQVKVGQVIGIRDTAHLHLGFTRMDWRQAQGHAFIDDGTWIDPLPFLNSSKK
;
A
#
# COMPACT_ATOMS: atom_id res chain seq x y z
N ASP A 1 26.21 -26.79 -17.84
CA ASP A 1 26.47 -26.08 -16.58
C ASP A 1 26.18 -24.60 -16.77
N ASN A 2 24.93 -24.23 -16.64
CA ASN A 2 24.53 -22.85 -16.43
C ASN A 2 23.78 -22.79 -15.11
N SER A 3 24.52 -22.48 -14.08
CA SER A 3 23.97 -22.08 -12.80
C SER A 3 23.51 -20.63 -12.95
N ASP A 4 22.25 -20.42 -13.34
CA ASP A 4 21.60 -19.14 -13.16
C ASP A 4 21.34 -18.96 -11.67
N SER A 5 22.26 -18.26 -11.03
CA SER A 5 22.03 -17.68 -9.71
C SER A 5 21.03 -16.54 -9.89
N ASP A 6 19.75 -16.89 -9.81
CA ASP A 6 18.69 -15.89 -9.71
C ASP A 6 18.79 -15.23 -8.35
N SER A 7 19.52 -14.12 -8.30
CA SER A 7 19.54 -13.23 -7.17
C SER A 7 18.17 -12.57 -7.12
N SER A 8 17.24 -13.18 -6.35
CA SER A 8 15.99 -12.56 -5.99
C SER A 8 16.29 -11.28 -5.23
N SER A 9 16.31 -10.15 -5.93
CA SER A 9 16.19 -8.86 -5.29
C SER A 9 14.82 -8.85 -4.61
N GLY A 10 14.80 -9.02 -3.29
CA GLY A 10 13.59 -8.90 -2.50
C GLY A 10 12.96 -7.54 -2.80
N GLY A 11 11.72 -7.55 -3.30
CA GLY A 11 10.94 -6.33 -3.47
C GLY A 11 10.86 -5.58 -2.15
N GLU A 12 10.80 -4.25 -2.21
CA GLU A 12 10.65 -3.43 -1.01
C GLU A 12 9.38 -3.86 -0.27
N ALA A 13 9.49 -4.08 1.05
CA ALA A 13 8.36 -4.41 1.90
C ALA A 13 7.30 -3.30 1.80
N PHE A 14 6.03 -3.67 1.71
CA PHE A 14 4.92 -2.72 1.77
C PHE A 14 4.90 -2.07 3.16
N THR A 15 4.92 -0.74 3.21
CA THR A 15 5.02 0.03 4.46
C THR A 15 3.75 0.78 4.85
N GLY A 16 2.68 0.65 4.06
CA GLY A 16 1.42 1.34 4.29
C GLY A 16 0.55 0.70 5.37
N GLU A 17 -0.53 1.39 5.73
CA GLU A 17 -1.59 0.83 6.57
C GLU A 17 -2.56 -0.02 5.75
N TYR A 18 -3.31 -0.88 6.45
CA TYR A 18 -4.37 -1.67 5.82
C TYR A 18 -5.44 -0.78 5.18
N SER A 19 -5.81 -1.11 3.97
CA SER A 19 -7.02 -0.60 3.33
C SER A 19 -7.74 -1.72 2.59
N GLU A 20 -9.07 -1.68 2.58
CA GLU A 20 -9.89 -2.72 1.93
C GLU A 20 -9.88 -2.61 0.41
N GLY A 21 -9.62 -1.42 -0.15
CA GLY A 21 -9.67 -1.17 -1.59
C GLY A 21 -8.75 -2.07 -2.39
N LEU A 22 -9.30 -2.69 -3.42
CA LEU A 22 -8.57 -3.50 -4.40
C LEU A 22 -8.88 -3.01 -5.81
N PRO A 23 -7.91 -3.00 -6.73
CA PRO A 23 -8.22 -2.83 -8.15
C PRO A 23 -9.05 -4.03 -8.63
N ILE A 24 -10.13 -3.78 -9.35
CA ILE A 24 -11.00 -4.82 -9.90
C ILE A 24 -10.95 -4.78 -11.41
N TYR A 25 -10.51 -5.89 -12.00
CA TYR A 25 -10.41 -6.07 -13.45
C TYR A 25 -11.55 -6.97 -13.92
N LYS A 26 -12.57 -6.37 -14.54
CA LYS A 26 -13.78 -7.08 -14.97
C LYS A 26 -13.53 -8.12 -16.06
N GLU A 27 -12.45 -8.01 -16.82
CA GLU A 27 -11.99 -8.98 -17.80
C GLU A 27 -11.50 -10.29 -17.17
N ILE A 28 -11.14 -10.28 -15.89
CA ILE A 28 -10.74 -11.49 -15.17
C ILE A 28 -11.96 -12.36 -14.90
N LYS A 29 -11.92 -13.58 -15.41
CA LYS A 29 -12.96 -14.59 -15.24
C LYS A 29 -12.48 -15.73 -14.36
N GLY A 30 -13.41 -16.32 -13.63
CA GLY A 30 -13.14 -17.50 -12.82
C GLY A 30 -12.76 -18.74 -13.63
N ARG A 31 -12.24 -19.73 -12.95
CA ARG A 31 -11.84 -21.03 -13.53
C ARG A 31 -12.14 -22.14 -12.55
N GLY A 32 -12.66 -23.23 -13.04
CA GLY A 32 -12.94 -24.40 -12.22
C GLY A 32 -13.78 -24.00 -10.98
N PRO A 33 -13.27 -24.28 -9.76
CA PRO A 33 -14.00 -23.97 -8.53
C PRO A 33 -13.95 -22.48 -8.13
N PHE A 34 -13.27 -21.62 -8.88
CA PHE A 34 -13.13 -20.21 -8.58
C PHE A 34 -14.15 -19.39 -9.36
N SER A 35 -15.01 -18.65 -8.65
CA SER A 35 -15.94 -17.70 -9.28
C SER A 35 -15.19 -16.50 -9.87
N ASP A 36 -15.88 -15.74 -10.74
CA ASP A 36 -15.35 -14.49 -11.28
C ASP A 36 -14.97 -13.52 -10.16
N GLU A 37 -15.83 -13.39 -9.15
CA GLU A 37 -15.58 -12.51 -8.00
C GLU A 37 -14.34 -12.90 -7.22
N ILE A 38 -14.17 -14.17 -6.90
CA ILE A 38 -13.01 -14.68 -6.17
C ILE A 38 -11.72 -14.48 -6.99
N ALA A 39 -11.75 -14.79 -8.27
CA ALA A 39 -10.61 -14.57 -9.15
C ALA A 39 -10.24 -13.08 -9.24
N GLN A 40 -11.23 -12.19 -9.34
CA GLN A 40 -11.01 -10.74 -9.36
C GLN A 40 -10.42 -10.23 -8.05
N TYR A 41 -10.86 -10.71 -6.90
CA TYR A 41 -10.27 -10.33 -5.61
C TYR A 41 -8.82 -10.82 -5.48
N ALA A 42 -8.54 -12.05 -5.88
CA ALA A 42 -7.19 -12.60 -5.85
C ALA A 42 -6.23 -11.81 -6.76
N VAL A 43 -6.65 -11.52 -7.99
CA VAL A 43 -5.86 -10.71 -8.92
C VAL A 43 -5.68 -9.30 -8.38
N GLY A 44 -6.73 -8.68 -7.83
CA GLY A 44 -6.65 -7.34 -7.25
C GLY A 44 -5.67 -7.26 -6.07
N ALA A 45 -5.72 -8.21 -5.16
CA ALA A 45 -4.78 -8.29 -4.04
C ALA A 45 -3.34 -8.52 -4.53
N ALA A 46 -3.16 -9.41 -5.51
CA ALA A 46 -1.85 -9.68 -6.09
C ALA A 46 -1.25 -8.44 -6.78
N VAL A 47 -2.04 -7.70 -7.53
CA VAL A 47 -1.62 -6.46 -8.18
C VAL A 47 -1.22 -5.41 -7.15
N LYS A 48 -2.08 -5.19 -6.16
CA LYS A 48 -1.86 -4.17 -5.12
C LYS A 48 -0.58 -4.44 -4.32
N TYR A 49 -0.33 -5.67 -3.96
CA TYR A 49 0.76 -6.06 -3.06
C TYR A 49 1.94 -6.73 -3.77
N LYS A 50 1.93 -6.78 -5.09
CA LYS A 50 2.97 -7.44 -5.91
C LYS A 50 3.17 -8.91 -5.52
N LEU A 51 2.07 -9.63 -5.43
CA LEU A 51 2.01 -11.06 -5.14
C LEU A 51 1.55 -11.84 -6.38
N LEU A 52 1.36 -13.14 -6.24
CA LEU A 52 0.90 -14.01 -7.31
C LEU A 52 -0.53 -14.51 -7.06
N PRO A 53 -1.47 -14.26 -7.98
CA PRO A 53 -2.83 -14.78 -7.87
C PRO A 53 -2.88 -16.30 -7.71
N SER A 54 -2.00 -17.05 -8.37
CA SER A 54 -1.94 -18.50 -8.27
C SER A 54 -1.72 -18.97 -6.85
N VAL A 55 -0.82 -18.32 -6.11
CA VAL A 55 -0.55 -18.62 -4.71
C VAL A 55 -1.77 -18.29 -3.84
N ILE A 56 -2.34 -17.11 -4.01
CA ILE A 56 -3.53 -16.68 -3.26
C ILE A 56 -4.69 -17.66 -3.47
N LEU A 57 -4.99 -17.97 -4.71
CA LEU A 57 -6.08 -18.88 -5.05
C LEU A 57 -5.82 -20.33 -4.60
N SER A 58 -4.58 -20.81 -4.66
CA SER A 58 -4.25 -22.14 -4.18
C SER A 58 -4.41 -22.26 -2.66
N GLN A 59 -4.01 -21.25 -1.92
CA GLN A 59 -4.24 -21.23 -0.46
C GLN A 59 -5.73 -21.09 -0.13
N TYR A 60 -6.46 -20.25 -0.86
CA TYR A 60 -7.92 -20.18 -0.74
C TYR A 60 -8.55 -21.57 -0.92
N GLY A 61 -8.17 -22.29 -1.97
CA GLY A 61 -8.68 -23.63 -2.23
C GLY A 61 -8.31 -24.63 -1.14
N TYR A 62 -7.06 -24.65 -0.76
CA TYR A 62 -6.53 -25.60 0.21
C TYR A 62 -7.04 -25.34 1.64
N GLU A 63 -6.96 -24.09 2.10
CA GLU A 63 -7.31 -23.70 3.48
C GLU A 63 -8.82 -23.72 3.73
N SER A 64 -9.63 -23.35 2.75
CA SER A 64 -11.07 -23.18 2.92
C SER A 64 -11.93 -24.21 2.21
N ALA A 65 -11.32 -25.25 1.64
CA ALA A 65 -12.01 -26.17 0.74
C ALA A 65 -12.84 -25.40 -0.31
N PHE A 66 -12.19 -24.49 -1.01
CA PHE A 66 -12.80 -23.64 -2.02
C PHE A 66 -14.00 -22.82 -1.48
N GLY A 67 -13.84 -22.25 -0.29
CA GLY A 67 -14.85 -21.41 0.35
C GLY A 67 -15.97 -22.15 1.05
N THR A 68 -15.88 -23.45 1.22
CA THR A 68 -16.95 -24.28 1.82
C THR A 68 -16.71 -24.68 3.27
N SER A 69 -15.52 -24.43 3.82
CA SER A 69 -15.19 -24.73 5.21
C SER A 69 -16.05 -23.94 6.20
N ALA A 70 -16.08 -24.39 7.45
CA ALA A 70 -16.82 -23.68 8.50
C ALA A 70 -16.29 -22.26 8.73
N SER A 71 -14.96 -22.05 8.75
CA SER A 71 -14.35 -20.73 8.88
C SER A 71 -14.65 -19.81 7.70
N ALA A 72 -14.71 -20.36 6.49
CA ALA A 72 -15.11 -19.60 5.31
C ALA A 72 -16.56 -19.15 5.37
N ARG A 73 -17.46 -20.02 5.78
CA ARG A 73 -18.90 -19.71 5.88
C ARG A 73 -19.25 -18.80 7.04
N ASN A 74 -18.63 -19.03 8.20
CA ASN A 74 -18.96 -18.30 9.43
C ASN A 74 -18.21 -16.95 9.53
N ASP A 75 -16.94 -16.93 9.10
CA ASP A 75 -16.04 -15.81 9.34
C ASP A 75 -15.53 -15.15 8.05
N LEU A 76 -15.92 -15.66 6.87
CA LEU A 76 -15.34 -15.25 5.59
C LEU A 76 -13.81 -15.33 5.60
N ASN A 77 -13.27 -16.24 6.40
CA ASN A 77 -11.85 -16.48 6.54
C ASN A 77 -11.45 -17.67 5.68
N TYR A 78 -10.86 -17.37 4.54
CA TYR A 78 -10.49 -18.36 3.53
C TYR A 78 -9.05 -18.85 3.64
N PHE A 79 -8.25 -18.19 4.50
CA PHE A 79 -6.79 -18.34 4.52
C PHE A 79 -6.27 -18.86 5.85
N GLY A 80 -7.14 -19.27 6.76
CA GLY A 80 -6.73 -19.77 8.06
C GLY A 80 -6.10 -18.70 8.96
N ILE A 81 -6.45 -17.42 8.78
CA ILE A 81 -5.84 -16.31 9.51
C ILE A 81 -6.35 -16.30 10.95
N THR A 82 -5.40 -16.34 11.90
CA THR A 82 -5.70 -16.36 13.33
C THR A 82 -5.94 -14.95 13.85
N TRP A 83 -7.00 -14.78 14.63
CA TRP A 83 -7.27 -13.57 15.40
C TRP A 83 -6.22 -13.39 16.50
N PHE A 84 -5.82 -12.16 16.74
CA PHE A 84 -4.97 -11.77 17.87
C PHE A 84 -5.48 -10.48 18.48
N ASP A 85 -5.15 -10.27 19.75
CA ASP A 85 -5.59 -9.08 20.50
C ASP A 85 -5.02 -7.82 19.87
N GLY A 86 -5.88 -6.83 19.61
CA GLY A 86 -5.49 -5.59 18.96
C GLY A 86 -5.46 -5.64 17.42
N CYS A 87 -5.84 -6.75 16.79
CA CYS A 87 -5.94 -6.80 15.33
C CYS A 87 -7.14 -5.98 14.79
N LEU A 88 -7.14 -5.75 13.48
CA LEU A 88 -8.12 -4.87 12.82
C LEU A 88 -9.54 -5.43 12.76
N PHE A 89 -9.70 -6.75 12.88
CA PHE A 89 -10.98 -7.43 12.68
C PHE A 89 -11.42 -8.18 13.92
N PRO A 90 -12.73 -8.42 14.08
CA PRO A 90 -13.28 -9.12 15.25
C PRO A 90 -12.83 -10.57 15.36
N LYS A 91 -12.91 -11.10 16.57
CA LYS A 91 -12.78 -12.52 16.85
C LYS A 91 -13.93 -13.30 16.22
N GLY A 92 -13.59 -14.33 15.45
CA GLY A 92 -14.54 -15.25 14.83
C GLY A 92 -14.70 -16.55 15.61
N THR A 93 -14.90 -17.65 14.87
CA THR A 93 -15.08 -18.98 15.46
C THR A 93 -13.77 -19.56 16.02
N ALA A 94 -13.89 -20.47 16.96
CA ALA A 94 -12.74 -21.15 17.57
C ALA A 94 -12.04 -22.05 16.54
N ARG A 95 -10.71 -22.08 16.60
CA ARG A 95 -9.88 -23.03 15.84
C ARG A 95 -9.85 -24.34 16.58
N GLY A 96 -10.34 -25.40 15.93
CA GLY A 96 -10.49 -26.71 16.55
C GLY A 96 -11.60 -26.73 17.60
N ILE A 97 -11.74 -27.87 18.29
CA ILE A 97 -12.78 -28.05 19.31
C ILE A 97 -12.46 -27.20 20.53
N GLY A 98 -13.29 -26.19 20.80
CA GLY A 98 -13.13 -25.32 21.96
C GLY A 98 -11.89 -24.44 21.96
N GLY A 99 -11.28 -24.18 20.80
CA GLY A 99 -10.08 -23.36 20.68
C GLY A 99 -8.77 -24.11 21.01
N ILE A 100 -8.79 -25.40 21.09
CA ILE A 100 -7.65 -26.25 21.48
C ILE A 100 -6.49 -26.18 20.47
N GLU A 101 -6.78 -25.92 19.19
CA GLU A 101 -5.76 -25.84 18.13
C GLU A 101 -5.11 -24.45 17.96
N GLY A 102 -5.36 -23.51 18.83
CA GLY A 102 -4.66 -22.24 18.77
C GLY A 102 -5.56 -21.01 18.55
N GLY A 103 -6.56 -20.83 19.38
CA GLY A 103 -7.33 -19.59 19.46
C GLY A 103 -8.52 -19.54 18.50
N TRP A 104 -8.68 -18.42 17.85
CA TRP A 104 -9.86 -18.13 17.03
C TRP A 104 -9.47 -17.64 15.65
N TYR A 105 -10.36 -17.86 14.68
CA TYR A 105 -10.25 -17.27 13.36
C TYR A 105 -10.55 -15.77 13.42
N MET A 106 -9.87 -14.98 12.62
CA MET A 106 -10.22 -13.59 12.37
C MET A 106 -11.51 -13.57 11.54
N LYS A 107 -12.47 -12.71 11.89
CA LYS A 107 -13.74 -12.58 11.19
C LYS A 107 -13.76 -11.38 10.27
N PHE A 108 -13.97 -11.61 8.97
CA PHE A 108 -14.00 -10.54 7.98
C PHE A 108 -15.44 -10.10 7.66
N PRO A 109 -15.68 -8.82 7.38
CA PRO A 109 -17.02 -8.30 7.09
C PRO A 109 -17.53 -8.70 5.71
N ASN A 110 -16.64 -9.02 4.76
CA ASN A 110 -16.95 -9.46 3.41
C ASN A 110 -15.74 -10.16 2.79
N SER A 111 -15.96 -10.82 1.65
CA SER A 111 -14.89 -11.58 0.96
C SER A 111 -13.75 -10.68 0.49
N LYS A 112 -14.05 -9.49 -0.01
CA LYS A 112 -13.03 -8.52 -0.45
C LYS A 112 -12.06 -8.16 0.67
N ALA A 113 -12.57 -7.91 1.89
CA ALA A 113 -11.75 -7.63 3.05
C ALA A 113 -10.80 -8.78 3.39
N ALA A 114 -11.25 -10.03 3.26
CA ALA A 114 -10.42 -11.20 3.49
C ALA A 114 -9.22 -11.27 2.53
N PHE A 115 -9.46 -11.07 1.25
CA PHE A 115 -8.38 -11.05 0.23
C PHE A 115 -7.46 -9.85 0.41
N SER A 116 -8.01 -8.69 0.70
CA SER A 116 -7.24 -7.47 0.93
C SER A 116 -6.35 -7.61 2.17
N TYR A 117 -6.88 -8.13 3.26
CA TYR A 117 -6.09 -8.36 4.48
C TYR A 117 -5.02 -9.43 4.29
N TYR A 118 -5.33 -10.52 3.58
CA TYR A 118 -4.33 -11.52 3.23
C TYR A 118 -3.12 -10.89 2.54
N GLY A 119 -3.36 -10.09 1.51
CA GLY A 119 -2.29 -9.40 0.77
C GLY A 119 -1.50 -8.45 1.65
N PHE A 120 -2.18 -7.66 2.45
CA PHE A 120 -1.56 -6.76 3.43
C PHE A 120 -0.68 -7.52 4.43
N MET A 121 -1.19 -8.60 5.01
CA MET A 121 -0.47 -9.42 5.97
C MET A 121 0.81 -10.00 5.36
N VAL A 122 0.72 -10.60 4.19
CA VAL A 122 1.88 -11.19 3.51
C VAL A 122 2.90 -10.13 3.12
N ALA A 123 2.44 -8.99 2.63
CA ALA A 123 3.33 -7.93 2.15
C ALA A 123 4.01 -7.15 3.27
N THR A 124 3.44 -7.10 4.47
CA THR A 124 3.95 -6.28 5.58
C THR A 124 4.68 -7.07 6.66
N GLN A 125 4.32 -8.33 6.88
CA GLN A 125 4.97 -9.12 7.93
C GLN A 125 6.35 -9.61 7.47
N SER A 126 7.36 -9.41 8.33
CA SER A 126 8.75 -9.71 7.99
C SER A 126 9.02 -11.19 7.68
N ASN A 127 8.20 -12.10 8.23
CA ASN A 127 8.29 -13.53 7.98
C ASN A 127 7.70 -13.96 6.62
N PHE A 128 6.93 -13.09 5.95
CA PHE A 128 6.26 -13.39 4.68
C PHE A 128 6.64 -12.45 3.54
N ASN A 129 7.16 -11.27 3.82
CA ASN A 129 7.26 -10.19 2.83
C ASN A 129 8.28 -10.46 1.71
N ALA A 130 9.11 -11.48 1.81
CA ALA A 130 9.92 -11.94 0.69
C ALA A 130 9.11 -12.49 -0.49
N CYS A 131 7.80 -12.72 -0.29
CA CYS A 131 6.88 -13.02 -1.39
C CYS A 131 6.65 -11.82 -2.32
N VAL A 132 6.82 -10.59 -1.83
CA VAL A 132 6.61 -9.37 -2.62
C VAL A 132 7.61 -9.32 -3.78
N GLY A 133 7.09 -9.24 -5.01
CA GLY A 133 7.90 -9.23 -6.22
C GLY A 133 8.44 -10.60 -6.67
N ASN A 134 8.16 -11.66 -5.91
CA ASN A 134 8.55 -13.01 -6.30
C ASN A 134 7.63 -13.54 -7.42
N LYS A 135 8.23 -14.02 -8.51
CA LYS A 135 7.51 -14.49 -9.70
C LYS A 135 7.34 -16.02 -9.75
N SER A 136 7.81 -16.73 -8.74
CA SER A 136 7.70 -18.20 -8.65
C SER A 136 6.64 -18.61 -7.63
N PRO A 137 5.57 -19.28 -8.05
CA PRO A 137 4.57 -19.81 -7.11
C PRO A 137 5.17 -20.76 -6.07
N GLY A 138 6.02 -21.69 -6.49
CA GLY A 138 6.67 -22.63 -5.60
C GLY A 138 7.57 -21.95 -4.57
N ALA A 139 8.39 -21.00 -5.00
CA ALA A 139 9.24 -20.23 -4.10
C ALA A 139 8.42 -19.41 -3.10
N SER A 140 7.31 -18.81 -3.52
CA SER A 140 6.40 -18.07 -2.64
C SER A 140 5.80 -18.97 -1.56
N LEU A 141 5.36 -20.17 -1.92
CA LEU A 141 4.83 -21.15 -0.94
C LEU A 141 5.91 -21.56 0.07
N LEU A 142 7.14 -21.75 -0.37
CA LEU A 142 8.25 -22.08 0.54
C LEU A 142 8.60 -20.93 1.48
N ILE A 143 8.55 -19.70 1.01
CA ILE A 143 8.70 -18.49 1.85
C ILE A 143 7.63 -18.47 2.95
N LEU A 144 6.37 -18.67 2.58
CA LEU A 144 5.26 -18.74 3.52
C LEU A 144 5.46 -19.86 4.54
N GLY A 145 5.95 -21.02 4.09
CA GLY A 145 6.26 -22.16 4.95
C GLY A 145 7.36 -21.86 5.97
N ARG A 146 8.46 -21.28 5.53
CA ARG A 146 9.54 -20.85 6.43
C ARG A 146 9.09 -19.78 7.40
N GLY A 147 8.17 -18.93 6.99
CA GLY A 147 7.56 -17.91 7.83
C GLY A 147 6.55 -18.43 8.84
N GLY A 148 6.22 -19.70 8.81
CA GLY A 148 5.30 -20.33 9.77
C GLY A 148 3.81 -20.20 9.39
N TYR A 149 3.48 -20.05 8.11
CA TYR A 149 2.08 -19.91 7.68
C TYR A 149 1.24 -21.12 8.07
N ALA A 150 1.77 -22.34 7.94
CA ALA A 150 1.15 -23.58 8.41
C ALA A 150 1.94 -24.14 9.60
N ALA A 151 1.23 -24.58 10.65
CA ALA A 151 1.85 -25.10 11.87
C ALA A 151 2.78 -26.29 11.63
N ALA A 152 2.43 -27.17 10.68
CA ALA A 152 3.24 -28.31 10.28
C ALA A 152 4.42 -27.94 9.36
N GLY A 153 4.51 -26.68 8.96
CA GLY A 153 5.47 -26.19 7.96
C GLY A 153 5.04 -26.49 6.53
N ILE A 154 5.72 -25.82 5.59
CA ILE A 154 5.55 -26.07 4.15
C ILE A 154 6.93 -26.33 3.56
N THR A 155 7.13 -27.55 3.05
CA THR A 155 8.31 -27.96 2.30
C THR A 155 7.88 -28.57 0.98
N GLU A 156 8.79 -28.75 0.03
CA GLU A 156 8.45 -29.35 -1.27
C GLU A 156 7.78 -30.72 -1.17
N ASP A 157 8.04 -31.47 -0.10
CA ASP A 157 7.46 -32.80 0.15
C ASP A 157 6.18 -32.74 1.00
N SER A 158 5.79 -31.57 1.51
CA SER A 158 4.63 -31.46 2.38
C SER A 158 3.32 -31.54 1.58
N PRO A 159 2.24 -32.15 2.17
CA PRO A 159 0.92 -32.16 1.54
C PRO A 159 0.40 -30.76 1.22
N TYR A 160 0.74 -29.77 2.02
CA TYR A 160 0.35 -28.37 1.78
C TYR A 160 0.93 -27.86 0.46
N TYR A 161 2.24 -28.03 0.27
CA TYR A 161 2.93 -27.60 -0.95
C TYR A 161 2.41 -28.35 -2.18
N THR A 162 2.38 -29.68 -2.13
CA THR A 162 1.94 -30.48 -3.26
C THR A 162 0.47 -30.25 -3.58
N GLY A 163 -0.36 -30.06 -2.56
CA GLY A 163 -1.78 -29.73 -2.72
C GLY A 163 -1.99 -28.37 -3.39
N CYS A 164 -1.30 -27.32 -2.92
CA CYS A 164 -1.37 -26.01 -3.54
C CYS A 164 -0.83 -26.01 -4.98
N MET A 165 0.29 -26.66 -5.23
CA MET A 165 0.87 -26.77 -6.58
C MET A 165 -0.06 -27.54 -7.52
N SER A 166 -0.73 -28.58 -7.04
CA SER A 166 -1.74 -29.31 -7.81
C SER A 166 -2.93 -28.44 -8.20
N ILE A 167 -3.44 -27.62 -7.27
CA ILE A 167 -4.51 -26.66 -7.54
C ILE A 167 -4.07 -25.64 -8.62
N ILE A 168 -2.86 -25.14 -8.51
CA ILE A 168 -2.29 -24.20 -9.49
C ILE A 168 -2.24 -24.82 -10.89
N THR A 169 -1.69 -26.01 -11.00
CA THR A 169 -1.50 -26.71 -12.27
C THR A 169 -2.84 -27.12 -12.88
N SER A 170 -3.71 -27.73 -12.10
CA SER A 170 -5.00 -28.25 -12.58
C SER A 170 -5.93 -27.15 -13.11
N ASN A 171 -5.82 -25.95 -12.57
CA ASN A 171 -6.66 -24.80 -12.94
C ASN A 171 -5.93 -23.76 -13.80
N LYS A 172 -4.69 -24.03 -14.19
CA LYS A 172 -3.86 -23.12 -14.98
C LYS A 172 -3.77 -21.72 -14.39
N LEU A 173 -3.60 -21.64 -13.08
CA LEU A 173 -3.66 -20.36 -12.34
C LEU A 173 -2.48 -19.44 -12.64
N THR A 174 -1.38 -19.95 -13.19
CA THR A 174 -0.24 -19.12 -13.59
C THR A 174 -0.57 -18.15 -14.73
N GLU A 175 -1.64 -18.38 -15.46
CA GLU A 175 -2.11 -17.41 -16.46
C GLU A 175 -2.61 -16.12 -15.80
N TYR A 176 -3.16 -16.20 -14.59
CA TYR A 176 -3.46 -15.02 -13.77
C TYR A 176 -2.20 -14.30 -13.31
N ASP A 177 -1.13 -15.04 -13.03
CA ASP A 177 0.15 -14.47 -12.63
C ASP A 177 0.74 -13.57 -13.71
N GLU A 178 0.67 -14.00 -14.96
CA GLU A 178 1.14 -13.19 -16.10
C GLU A 178 0.42 -11.84 -16.16
N PHE A 179 -0.89 -11.83 -15.97
CA PHE A 179 -1.69 -10.62 -15.90
C PHE A 179 -1.27 -9.75 -14.72
N ALA A 180 -1.20 -10.32 -13.52
CA ALA A 180 -0.88 -9.58 -12.30
C ALA A 180 0.52 -8.96 -12.36
N ILE A 181 1.51 -9.68 -12.87
CA ILE A 181 2.89 -9.18 -13.00
C ILE A 181 2.95 -7.95 -13.90
N LYS A 182 2.20 -7.94 -15.00
CA LYS A 182 2.11 -6.77 -15.89
C LYS A 182 1.46 -5.56 -15.22
N HIS A 183 0.60 -5.78 -14.23
CA HIS A 183 -0.17 -4.75 -13.54
C HIS A 183 0.33 -4.47 -12.12
N TRP A 184 1.41 -5.09 -11.69
CA TRP A 184 1.93 -4.90 -10.35
C TRP A 184 2.15 -3.43 -10.01
N GLY A 185 1.61 -3.02 -8.87
CA GLY A 185 1.66 -1.65 -8.39
C GLY A 185 0.50 -0.77 -8.87
N GLU A 186 -0.32 -1.21 -9.82
CA GLU A 186 -1.56 -0.52 -10.13
C GLU A 186 -2.52 -0.59 -8.94
N GLY A 187 -3.22 0.50 -8.67
CA GLY A 187 -4.23 0.56 -7.61
C GLY A 187 -3.72 0.56 -6.17
N GLY A 188 -2.40 0.62 -5.94
CA GLY A 188 -1.88 0.60 -4.56
C GLY A 188 -0.45 1.06 -4.37
N ASN A 189 0.44 0.86 -5.34
CA ASN A 189 1.85 1.23 -5.20
C ASN A 189 2.47 1.49 -6.56
N ASN A 190 2.81 2.73 -6.83
CA ASN A 190 3.54 3.24 -8.00
C ASN A 190 2.73 3.25 -9.31
N ASN A 191 2.31 4.42 -9.73
CA ASN A 191 1.68 4.75 -11.02
C ASN A 191 0.36 4.05 -11.33
N GLY A 192 -0.23 3.35 -10.37
CA GLY A 192 -1.56 2.81 -10.52
C GLY A 192 -2.63 3.85 -10.28
N THR A 193 -3.82 3.51 -10.63
CA THR A 193 -5.04 4.28 -10.50
C THR A 193 -5.06 5.07 -9.20
N ILE A 194 -4.99 6.39 -9.31
CA ILE A 194 -5.20 7.30 -8.20
C ILE A 194 -6.67 7.16 -7.81
N THR A 195 -6.93 6.40 -6.75
CA THR A 195 -8.28 6.19 -6.25
C THR A 195 -8.55 7.15 -5.10
N GLY A 196 -9.72 7.75 -5.10
CA GLY A 196 -10.15 8.71 -4.10
C GLY A 196 -10.20 10.14 -4.63
N GLU A 197 -10.71 11.01 -3.79
CA GLU A 197 -10.86 12.43 -4.10
C GLU A 197 -9.60 13.20 -3.70
N TRP A 198 -9.05 13.96 -4.64
CA TRP A 198 -7.91 14.84 -4.43
C TRP A 198 -8.33 16.29 -4.53
N THR A 199 -7.67 17.16 -3.77
CA THR A 199 -7.93 18.59 -3.83
C THR A 199 -6.65 19.41 -3.73
N ASN A 200 -6.77 20.68 -4.11
CA ASN A 200 -5.72 21.68 -3.95
C ASN A 200 -5.56 22.03 -2.46
N PRO A 201 -4.34 22.06 -1.91
CA PRO A 201 -4.12 22.49 -0.53
C PRO A 201 -4.49 23.95 -0.29
N PHE A 202 -4.56 24.77 -1.34
CA PHE A 202 -5.01 26.16 -1.32
C PHE A 202 -6.16 26.36 -2.31
N PRO A 203 -7.40 26.02 -1.93
CA PRO A 203 -8.55 26.11 -2.82
C PRO A 203 -8.72 27.50 -3.43
N GLY A 204 -9.13 27.51 -4.71
CA GLY A 204 -9.28 28.76 -5.47
C GLY A 204 -8.03 29.18 -6.25
N SER A 205 -6.88 28.57 -5.99
CA SER A 205 -5.68 28.72 -6.82
C SER A 205 -5.61 27.63 -7.91
N SER A 206 -4.74 27.83 -8.91
CA SER A 206 -4.60 26.87 -10.03
C SER A 206 -3.66 25.72 -9.66
N LEU A 207 -3.98 24.51 -10.15
CA LEU A 207 -3.08 23.35 -10.17
C LEU A 207 -2.46 23.12 -11.56
N ASP A 208 -2.65 24.04 -12.49
CA ASP A 208 -1.98 23.94 -13.78
C ASP A 208 -0.46 24.10 -13.58
N LYS A 209 0.30 23.32 -14.32
CA LYS A 209 1.77 23.36 -14.24
C LYS A 209 2.34 24.76 -14.42
N SER A 210 1.69 25.57 -15.27
CA SER A 210 2.06 26.96 -15.54
C SER A 210 1.89 27.90 -14.34
N SER A 211 1.15 27.51 -13.30
CA SER A 211 1.01 28.28 -12.06
C SER A 211 2.19 28.13 -11.10
N PHE A 212 3.14 27.28 -11.44
CA PHE A 212 4.36 27.05 -10.66
C PHE A 212 5.58 27.53 -11.44
N SER A 213 6.53 28.18 -10.75
CA SER A 213 7.84 28.42 -11.36
C SER A 213 8.62 27.11 -11.50
N GLY A 214 9.65 27.11 -12.37
CA GLY A 214 10.46 25.92 -12.56
C GLY A 214 11.08 25.39 -11.26
N GLY A 215 11.56 26.28 -10.39
CA GLY A 215 12.12 25.91 -9.09
C GLY A 215 11.11 25.39 -8.08
N GLN A 216 9.80 25.58 -8.29
CA GLN A 216 8.73 25.05 -7.42
C GLN A 216 8.28 23.64 -7.85
N LEU A 217 8.49 23.30 -9.11
CA LEU A 217 8.07 22.00 -9.65
C LEU A 217 8.95 20.87 -9.14
N PHE A 218 8.31 19.69 -9.00
CA PHE A 218 9.02 18.44 -8.71
C PHE A 218 10.02 18.09 -9.83
N GLY A 219 11.16 17.57 -9.45
CA GLY A 219 12.15 17.08 -10.38
C GLY A 219 13.26 18.07 -10.67
N THR A 220 13.97 17.83 -11.77
CA THR A 220 15.06 18.69 -12.23
C THR A 220 14.48 19.70 -13.23
N ASN A 221 14.48 20.97 -12.86
CA ASN A 221 13.88 22.03 -13.67
C ASN A 221 14.79 23.27 -13.66
N PRO A 222 14.74 24.09 -14.73
CA PRO A 222 15.39 25.40 -14.73
C PRO A 222 14.88 26.26 -13.58
N GLY A 223 15.78 26.90 -12.85
CA GLY A 223 15.48 27.69 -11.64
C GLY A 223 15.60 26.89 -10.33
N GLY A 224 15.84 25.58 -10.42
CA GLY A 224 16.07 24.70 -9.27
C GLY A 224 17.53 24.29 -9.06
N GLU A 225 18.45 24.85 -9.80
CA GLU A 225 19.86 24.47 -9.81
C GLU A 225 20.58 24.76 -8.46
N PHE A 226 20.02 25.61 -7.62
CA PHE A 226 20.56 25.89 -6.29
C PHE A 226 20.43 24.72 -5.32
N ARG A 227 19.56 23.75 -5.60
CA ARG A 227 19.40 22.53 -4.77
C ARG A 227 20.52 21.52 -5.03
N PRO A 228 20.87 20.72 -4.03
CA PRO A 228 21.73 19.56 -4.27
C PRO A 228 21.18 18.70 -5.43
N ASN A 229 22.07 18.29 -6.34
CA ASN A 229 21.72 17.54 -7.56
C ASN A 229 20.74 18.25 -8.49
N GLY A 230 20.41 19.51 -8.26
CA GLY A 230 19.38 20.25 -9.00
C GLY A 230 17.97 19.64 -8.89
N PHE A 231 17.75 18.73 -7.95
CA PHE A 231 16.52 17.94 -7.83
C PHE A 231 15.63 18.44 -6.68
N HIS A 232 14.37 18.68 -7.00
CA HIS A 232 13.33 19.05 -6.04
C HIS A 232 12.46 17.82 -5.74
N ASP A 233 12.41 17.40 -4.48
CA ASP A 233 11.74 16.19 -4.03
C ASP A 233 10.28 16.40 -3.63
N GLY A 234 9.70 17.51 -3.97
CA GLY A 234 8.30 17.84 -3.72
C GLY A 234 7.79 18.94 -4.63
N LEU A 235 6.65 19.47 -4.26
CA LEU A 235 5.98 20.58 -4.96
C LEU A 235 5.81 21.74 -3.99
N ASP A 236 6.30 22.93 -4.38
CA ASP A 236 6.19 24.15 -3.57
C ASP A 236 4.99 24.96 -3.97
N PHE A 237 4.12 25.24 -3.00
CA PHE A 237 2.99 26.15 -3.13
C PHE A 237 3.39 27.50 -2.53
N GLY A 238 3.83 28.41 -3.37
CA GLY A 238 4.22 29.77 -2.97
C GLY A 238 3.03 30.62 -2.58
N SER A 239 3.22 31.52 -1.60
CA SER A 239 2.15 32.38 -1.08
C SER A 239 1.67 33.44 -2.09
N VAL A 240 2.44 33.69 -3.14
CA VAL A 240 2.07 34.60 -4.22
C VAL A 240 1.14 33.95 -5.24
N ASP A 241 1.54 32.82 -5.77
CA ASP A 241 0.78 32.14 -6.83
C ASP A 241 -0.33 31.21 -6.30
N HIS A 242 -0.20 30.77 -5.06
CA HIS A 242 -1.16 29.91 -4.37
C HIS A 242 -1.53 30.56 -3.02
N PRO A 243 -2.27 31.70 -3.03
CA PRO A 243 -2.53 32.48 -1.82
C PRO A 243 -3.47 31.78 -0.86
N GLY A 244 -3.38 32.17 0.39
CA GLY A 244 -4.17 31.64 1.50
C GLY A 244 -3.27 31.17 2.63
N SER A 245 -3.78 31.19 3.85
CA SER A 245 -3.05 30.73 5.02
C SER A 245 -3.44 29.30 5.43
N GLU A 246 -4.70 28.91 5.20
CA GLU A 246 -5.18 27.59 5.58
C GLU A 246 -4.71 26.52 4.58
N ILE A 247 -4.05 25.50 5.12
CA ILE A 247 -3.62 24.34 4.33
C ILE A 247 -4.71 23.28 4.42
N HIS A 248 -5.28 22.92 3.28
CA HIS A 248 -6.29 21.88 3.19
C HIS A 248 -5.66 20.54 2.84
N ALA A 249 -6.08 19.46 3.55
CA ALA A 249 -5.60 18.12 3.26
C ALA A 249 -5.88 17.76 1.80
N VAL A 250 -4.84 17.42 1.06
CA VAL A 250 -4.95 17.09 -0.38
C VAL A 250 -5.67 15.77 -0.63
N HIS A 251 -5.71 14.91 0.37
CA HIS A 251 -6.40 13.62 0.38
C HIS A 251 -6.68 13.21 1.81
N GLY A 252 -7.68 12.34 2.00
CA GLY A 252 -7.96 11.76 3.32
C GLY A 252 -6.87 10.79 3.76
N GLY A 253 -6.80 10.57 5.07
CA GLY A 253 -5.85 9.62 5.67
C GLY A 253 -5.71 9.80 7.16
N LYS A 254 -4.74 9.11 7.73
CA LYS A 254 -4.43 9.16 9.16
C LYS A 254 -3.20 10.00 9.43
N VAL A 255 -3.30 10.90 10.38
CA VAL A 255 -2.16 11.70 10.84
C VAL A 255 -1.22 10.82 11.67
N VAL A 256 0.02 10.69 11.22
CA VAL A 256 1.03 9.84 11.86
C VAL A 256 2.13 10.65 12.54
N TYR A 257 2.26 11.92 12.21
CA TYR A 257 3.22 12.82 12.84
C TYR A 257 2.73 14.27 12.81
N VAL A 258 2.91 14.96 13.91
CA VAL A 258 2.75 16.41 14.04
C VAL A 258 3.87 16.93 14.93
N GLY A 259 4.71 17.80 14.43
CA GLY A 259 5.81 18.34 15.24
C GLY A 259 6.90 18.98 14.38
N ASN A 260 8.01 19.30 15.02
CA ASN A 260 9.24 19.71 14.36
C ASN A 260 10.26 18.57 14.51
N PRO A 261 10.64 17.91 13.40
CA PRO A 261 11.54 16.75 13.49
C PRO A 261 13.01 17.15 13.77
N GLY A 262 13.31 18.45 13.83
CA GLY A 262 14.68 18.93 14.03
C GLY A 262 15.58 18.77 12.80
N ILE A 263 15.01 18.55 11.63
CA ILE A 263 15.74 18.49 10.36
C ILE A 263 15.82 19.89 9.79
N SER A 264 17.03 20.32 9.46
CA SER A 264 17.29 21.67 8.93
C SER A 264 16.39 21.96 7.71
N GLY A 265 15.71 23.09 7.75
CA GLY A 265 14.89 23.59 6.65
C GLY A 265 13.44 23.11 6.63
N LEU A 266 13.06 22.08 7.41
CA LEU A 266 11.71 21.53 7.39
C LEU A 266 10.71 22.31 8.24
N GLY A 267 11.14 22.86 9.37
CA GLY A 267 10.24 23.51 10.32
C GLY A 267 9.18 22.58 10.91
N ALA A 268 7.97 23.10 11.09
CA ALA A 268 6.83 22.27 11.51
C ALA A 268 6.36 21.38 10.37
N CYS A 269 6.04 20.13 10.72
CA CYS A 269 5.57 19.11 9.78
C CYS A 269 4.26 18.49 10.25
N VAL A 270 3.41 18.16 9.29
CA VAL A 270 2.27 17.26 9.43
C VAL A 270 2.42 16.18 8.39
N ILE A 271 2.35 14.91 8.79
CA ILE A 271 2.41 13.78 7.89
C ILE A 271 1.12 12.99 8.00
N VAL A 272 0.48 12.80 6.85
CA VAL A 272 -0.76 12.02 6.71
C VAL A 272 -0.47 10.85 5.78
N ILE A 273 -0.83 9.64 6.20
CA ILE A 273 -0.75 8.46 5.34
C ILE A 273 -2.16 8.13 4.87
N ASN A 274 -2.35 8.09 3.56
CA ASN A 274 -3.61 7.65 2.98
C ASN A 274 -3.75 6.12 3.02
N TYR A 275 -4.92 5.61 2.68
CA TYR A 275 -5.20 4.17 2.71
C TYR A 275 -4.42 3.36 1.64
N ASP A 276 -3.74 4.01 0.70
CA ASP A 276 -2.84 3.36 -0.26
C ASP A 276 -1.37 3.34 0.22
N GLY A 277 -1.12 3.77 1.44
CA GLY A 277 0.22 3.81 2.03
C GLY A 277 1.08 4.97 1.58
N LEU A 278 0.49 5.94 0.86
CA LEU A 278 1.21 7.15 0.45
C LEU A 278 1.38 8.09 1.63
N ASN A 279 2.63 8.41 1.97
CA ASN A 279 2.97 9.44 2.95
C ASN A 279 2.87 10.80 2.26
N MET A 280 1.96 11.63 2.72
CA MET A 280 1.79 13.01 2.28
C MET A 280 2.43 13.90 3.33
N VAL A 281 3.59 14.45 2.99
CA VAL A 281 4.44 15.21 3.90
C VAL A 281 4.23 16.69 3.66
N TYR A 282 3.59 17.35 4.62
CA TYR A 282 3.41 18.82 4.63
C TYR A 282 4.52 19.39 5.48
N GLN A 283 5.42 20.17 4.88
CA GLN A 283 6.57 20.76 5.57
C GLN A 283 6.86 22.19 5.09
N GLU A 284 7.74 22.88 5.79
CA GLU A 284 8.21 24.23 5.46
C GLU A 284 7.12 25.31 5.49
N PHE A 285 5.94 24.98 6.01
CA PHE A 285 4.81 25.94 6.05
C PHE A 285 4.80 26.82 7.30
N ALA A 286 5.54 26.44 8.34
CA ALA A 286 5.62 27.17 9.59
C ALA A 286 6.87 26.79 10.39
N ASN A 287 7.31 27.69 11.27
CA ASN A 287 8.36 27.42 12.24
C ASN A 287 7.81 26.92 13.59
N SER A 288 6.56 27.25 13.89
CA SER A 288 5.90 26.87 15.12
C SER A 288 4.95 25.69 14.91
N THR A 289 5.05 24.67 15.76
CA THR A 289 4.10 23.55 15.79
C THR A 289 2.69 23.98 16.18
N GLY A 290 2.53 25.19 16.78
CA GLY A 290 1.23 25.80 17.05
C GLY A 290 0.42 26.14 15.80
N ASN A 291 1.03 26.13 14.62
CA ASN A 291 0.34 26.29 13.33
C ASN A 291 -0.35 25.02 12.84
N SER A 292 -0.09 23.87 13.45
CA SER A 292 -0.80 22.62 13.13
C SER A 292 -2.22 22.64 13.72
N ARG A 293 -3.18 22.07 12.98
CA ARG A 293 -4.61 22.02 13.35
C ARG A 293 -5.13 20.60 13.55
N VAL A 294 -4.23 19.65 13.57
CA VAL A 294 -4.49 18.21 13.78
C VAL A 294 -3.49 17.64 14.75
N LYS A 295 -3.80 16.46 15.27
CA LYS A 295 -2.92 15.71 16.17
C LYS A 295 -2.71 14.29 15.64
N VAL A 296 -1.66 13.64 16.09
CA VAL A 296 -1.37 12.23 15.75
C VAL A 296 -2.56 11.35 16.13
N GLY A 297 -2.95 10.48 15.19
CA GLY A 297 -4.10 9.59 15.33
C GLY A 297 -5.39 10.11 14.70
N ASP A 298 -5.47 11.41 14.37
CA ASP A 298 -6.65 11.95 13.71
C ASP A 298 -6.85 11.33 12.32
N GLN A 299 -8.11 11.04 12.01
CA GLN A 299 -8.54 10.73 10.64
C GLN A 299 -8.93 12.04 9.96
N VAL A 300 -8.22 12.42 8.91
CA VAL A 300 -8.53 13.62 8.16
C VAL A 300 -9.29 13.29 6.89
N LYS A 301 -10.20 14.16 6.52
CA LYS A 301 -10.93 14.11 5.25
C LYS A 301 -10.24 15.01 4.24
N VAL A 302 -10.41 14.70 2.95
CA VAL A 302 -9.99 15.60 1.87
C VAL A 302 -10.59 16.99 2.09
N GLY A 303 -9.75 18.02 1.96
CA GLY A 303 -10.16 19.42 2.14
C GLY A 303 -10.22 19.91 3.59
N GLN A 304 -10.01 19.05 4.57
CA GLN A 304 -9.95 19.45 5.98
C GLN A 304 -8.71 20.33 6.23
N VAL A 305 -8.88 21.42 6.98
CA VAL A 305 -7.75 22.28 7.36
C VAL A 305 -6.85 21.55 8.33
N ILE A 306 -5.57 21.40 7.99
CA ILE A 306 -4.58 20.67 8.77
C ILE A 306 -3.47 21.52 9.32
N GLY A 307 -3.33 22.75 8.83
CA GLY A 307 -2.29 23.65 9.28
C GLY A 307 -2.49 25.06 8.74
N ILE A 308 -1.68 25.99 9.26
CA ILE A 308 -1.66 27.40 8.84
C ILE A 308 -0.27 27.73 8.30
N ARG A 309 -0.22 28.13 7.04
CA ARG A 309 1.02 28.60 6.41
C ARG A 309 1.30 30.03 6.79
N ASP A 310 2.46 30.28 7.39
CA ASP A 310 2.97 31.61 7.69
C ASP A 310 4.37 31.89 7.12
N THR A 311 4.84 30.99 6.27
CA THR A 311 6.08 31.10 5.51
C THR A 311 5.81 31.45 4.05
N ALA A 312 6.86 31.61 3.25
CA ALA A 312 6.73 31.92 1.83
C ALA A 312 6.09 30.80 1.00
N HIS A 313 6.12 29.57 1.46
CA HIS A 313 5.56 28.43 0.74
C HIS A 313 5.27 27.22 1.64
N LEU A 314 4.39 26.35 1.16
CA LEU A 314 4.26 24.96 1.63
C LEU A 314 5.07 24.07 0.70
N HIS A 315 5.91 23.21 1.25
CA HIS A 315 6.49 22.10 0.51
C HIS A 315 5.65 20.85 0.76
N LEU A 316 5.12 20.26 -0.32
CA LEU A 316 4.36 19.01 -0.29
C LEU A 316 5.19 17.90 -0.91
N GLY A 317 5.52 16.91 -0.11
CA GLY A 317 6.28 15.73 -0.57
C GLY A 317 5.44 14.46 -0.52
N PHE A 318 5.53 13.63 -1.56
CA PHE A 318 4.87 12.33 -1.61
C PHE A 318 5.90 11.22 -1.66
N THR A 319 5.76 10.23 -0.79
CA THR A 319 6.62 9.05 -0.78
C THR A 319 5.87 7.83 -0.26
N ARG A 320 6.20 6.66 -0.79
CA ARG A 320 5.68 5.39 -0.27
C ARG A 320 6.61 4.76 0.76
N MET A 321 7.82 5.29 0.89
CA MET A 321 8.73 4.95 1.97
C MET A 321 8.24 5.63 3.27
N ASP A 322 8.60 5.08 4.43
CA ASP A 322 8.44 5.81 5.68
C ASP A 322 9.09 7.20 5.56
N TRP A 323 8.36 8.23 5.93
CA TRP A 323 8.78 9.61 5.68
C TRP A 323 10.10 9.99 6.35
N ARG A 324 10.44 9.35 7.49
CA ARG A 324 11.71 9.58 8.19
C ARG A 324 12.87 8.97 7.43
N GLN A 325 12.69 7.76 6.92
CA GLN A 325 13.68 7.11 6.06
C GLN A 325 13.83 7.85 4.74
N ALA A 326 12.73 8.33 4.17
CA ALA A 326 12.75 9.11 2.93
C ALA A 326 13.53 10.42 3.03
N GLN A 327 13.67 11.01 4.23
CA GLN A 327 14.52 12.18 4.43
C GLN A 327 16.00 11.91 4.10
N GLY A 328 16.47 10.67 4.25
CA GLY A 328 17.80 10.26 3.81
C GLY A 328 17.98 10.26 2.29
N HIS A 329 16.90 10.34 1.53
CA HIS A 329 16.85 10.43 0.07
C HIS A 329 16.48 11.83 -0.43
N ALA A 330 16.57 12.85 0.42
CA ALA A 330 16.32 14.23 0.03
C ALA A 330 17.25 14.63 -1.12
N PHE A 331 16.70 15.31 -2.13
CA PHE A 331 17.42 15.77 -3.33
C PHE A 331 18.01 14.63 -4.18
N ILE A 332 17.51 13.40 -4.04
CA ILE A 332 17.98 12.24 -4.80
C ILE A 332 16.85 11.73 -5.70
N ASP A 333 17.11 11.72 -7.01
CA ASP A 333 16.18 11.21 -8.02
C ASP A 333 16.30 9.68 -8.15
N ASP A 334 15.78 8.96 -7.18
CA ASP A 334 15.83 7.49 -7.11
C ASP A 334 14.45 6.83 -7.01
N GLY A 335 13.38 7.61 -7.21
CA GLY A 335 12.01 7.13 -7.12
C GLY A 335 11.44 7.09 -5.70
N THR A 336 12.20 7.43 -4.67
CA THR A 336 11.71 7.53 -3.28
C THR A 336 10.65 8.61 -3.16
N TRP A 337 10.91 9.79 -3.68
CA TRP A 337 9.96 10.90 -3.75
C TRP A 337 9.25 10.90 -5.10
N ILE A 338 7.97 11.22 -5.09
CA ILE A 338 7.06 11.10 -6.24
C ILE A 338 6.44 12.48 -6.52
N ASP A 339 6.27 12.83 -7.81
CA ASP A 339 5.65 14.08 -8.22
C ASP A 339 4.19 14.16 -7.72
N PRO A 340 3.85 15.14 -6.85
CA PRO A 340 2.49 15.30 -6.35
C PRO A 340 1.49 15.79 -7.40
N LEU A 341 1.92 16.55 -8.40
CA LEU A 341 1.01 17.27 -9.28
C LEU A 341 0.05 16.37 -10.08
N PRO A 342 0.48 15.23 -10.65
CA PRO A 342 -0.44 14.32 -11.33
C PRO A 342 -1.53 13.77 -10.40
N PHE A 343 -1.21 13.53 -9.12
CA PHE A 343 -2.19 13.09 -8.13
C PHE A 343 -3.26 14.15 -7.89
N LEU A 344 -2.82 15.40 -7.66
CA LEU A 344 -3.73 16.51 -7.38
C LEU A 344 -4.67 16.80 -8.55
N ASN A 345 -4.23 16.58 -9.78
CA ASN A 345 -5.01 16.80 -10.99
C ASN A 345 -5.87 15.61 -11.42
N SER A 346 -5.78 14.47 -10.74
CA SER A 346 -6.48 13.23 -11.13
C SER A 346 -7.99 13.27 -10.94
N SER A 347 -8.49 14.11 -10.04
CA SER A 347 -9.94 14.29 -9.81
C SER A 347 -10.62 15.21 -10.81
N LYS A 348 -9.86 15.80 -11.74
CA LYS A 348 -10.38 16.60 -12.84
C LYS A 348 -10.79 15.69 -14.01
N LYS A 349 -11.93 15.02 -13.92
CA LYS A 349 -12.55 14.32 -15.05
C LYS A 349 -14.01 14.68 -15.16
#